data_2e2fb0d292e1d18c015b200041752e88
#
_entry.id   2e2fb0d292e1d18c015b200041752e88
#
_cell.length_a   1.000
_cell.length_b   1.000
_cell.length_c   1.000
_cell.angle_alpha   90.00
_cell.angle_beta   90.00
_cell.angle_gamma   90.00
#
_symmetry.space_group_name_H-M   'P 1'
#
loop_
_entity.id
_entity.type
_entity.pdbx_description
1 polymer ?
#
loop_
_entity_poly.entity_id
_entity_poly.type
_entity_poly.pdbx_seq_one_letter_code
_entity_poly.pdbx_strand_id
1 'polypeptide(L)'
;KRRIVQSAEGCDVTIVEIGGTVGDIESQPFLEAARQLRFELGSRQALLMHLTLVPYIATAGETKTKPTQHSVKELRSVGLQPDILIVRSDHEIPKSAFDKIALFTNVEPRAVISLVDAPTIYRVPALLHEQGLDQFVVDKLNLECSPADLSDWQQVVDAQMNPEHTIKLKMVGKYMDLLDAYKSLNEAIVHAGIHTRTKVNVEFLDAEDVEEKGVILLEGADAI
;
A
#
# COMPACT_ATOMS: atom_id res chain seq x y z
N LYS A 1 -1.95 -17.38 -16.20
CA LYS A 1 -3.38 -17.17 -16.35
C LYS A 1 -4.19 -18.17 -15.52
N ARG A 2 -3.99 -19.50 -15.72
CA ARG A 2 -4.77 -20.53 -15.03
C ARG A 2 -4.81 -20.34 -13.50
N ARG A 3 -3.70 -19.98 -12.87
CA ARG A 3 -3.65 -19.73 -11.42
C ARG A 3 -4.52 -18.54 -11.01
N ILE A 4 -4.51 -17.46 -11.77
CA ILE A 4 -5.38 -16.30 -11.52
C ILE A 4 -6.85 -16.70 -11.60
N VAL A 5 -7.24 -17.39 -12.66
CA VAL A 5 -8.63 -17.84 -12.84
C VAL A 5 -9.07 -18.78 -11.72
N GLN A 6 -8.23 -19.73 -11.33
CA GLN A 6 -8.51 -20.64 -10.22
C GLN A 6 -8.70 -19.90 -8.88
N SER A 7 -7.88 -18.86 -8.61
CA SER A 7 -8.03 -18.08 -7.38
C SER A 7 -9.28 -17.20 -7.37
N ALA A 8 -9.88 -16.97 -8.53
CA ALA A 8 -11.11 -16.17 -8.67
C ALA A 8 -12.40 -17.00 -8.51
N GLU A 9 -12.30 -18.33 -8.46
CA GLU A 9 -13.48 -19.19 -8.33
C GLU A 9 -14.23 -18.90 -7.02
N GLY A 10 -15.52 -18.55 -7.15
CA GLY A 10 -16.38 -18.23 -6.00
C GLY A 10 -16.19 -16.83 -5.41
N CYS A 11 -15.43 -15.97 -6.06
CA CYS A 11 -15.23 -14.58 -5.65
C CYS A 11 -15.93 -13.62 -6.63
N ASP A 12 -16.56 -12.56 -6.10
CA ASP A 12 -17.11 -11.48 -6.92
C ASP A 12 -16.00 -10.61 -7.53
N VAL A 13 -14.93 -10.40 -6.77
CA VAL A 13 -13.74 -9.62 -7.17
C VAL A 13 -12.47 -10.34 -6.73
N THR A 14 -11.49 -10.37 -7.61
CA THR A 14 -10.15 -10.89 -7.31
C THR A 14 -9.11 -9.83 -7.59
N ILE A 15 -8.27 -9.55 -6.60
CA ILE A 15 -7.14 -8.64 -6.73
C ILE A 15 -5.87 -9.46 -6.95
N VAL A 16 -5.16 -9.14 -8.02
CA VAL A 16 -3.89 -9.79 -8.38
C VAL A 16 -2.80 -8.74 -8.36
N GLU A 17 -1.80 -8.94 -7.52
CA GLU A 17 -0.61 -8.10 -7.47
C GLU A 17 0.52 -8.72 -8.30
N ILE A 18 1.17 -7.89 -9.11
CA ILE A 18 2.45 -8.21 -9.76
C ILE A 18 3.48 -7.27 -9.16
N GLY A 19 4.37 -7.83 -8.33
CA GLY A 19 5.44 -7.09 -7.67
C GLY A 19 6.60 -6.75 -8.61
N GLY A 20 7.53 -5.94 -8.11
CA GLY A 20 8.70 -5.46 -8.84
C GLY A 20 8.43 -4.23 -9.69
N THR A 21 9.46 -3.75 -10.35
CA THR A 21 9.39 -2.60 -11.25
C THR A 21 9.02 -3.06 -12.66
N VAL A 22 8.14 -2.33 -13.34
CA VAL A 22 7.83 -2.61 -14.74
C VAL A 22 9.10 -2.44 -15.58
N GLY A 23 9.44 -3.49 -16.33
CA GLY A 23 10.69 -3.60 -17.08
C GLY A 23 11.69 -4.60 -16.50
N ASP A 24 11.48 -5.04 -15.25
CA ASP A 24 12.28 -6.10 -14.66
C ASP A 24 12.05 -7.42 -15.40
N ILE A 25 13.14 -8.15 -15.67
CA ILE A 25 13.10 -9.37 -16.47
C ILE A 25 12.21 -10.44 -15.84
N GLU A 26 12.27 -10.60 -14.52
CA GLU A 26 11.51 -11.58 -13.77
C GLU A 26 10.00 -11.32 -13.76
N SER A 27 9.55 -10.09 -13.95
CA SER A 27 8.14 -9.72 -13.97
C SER A 27 7.48 -9.91 -15.34
N GLN A 28 8.26 -9.98 -16.42
CA GLN A 28 7.74 -10.03 -17.80
C GLN A 28 6.74 -11.16 -18.06
N PRO A 29 6.95 -12.43 -17.63
CA PRO A 29 5.97 -13.49 -17.84
C PRO A 29 4.62 -13.22 -17.17
N PHE A 30 4.62 -12.54 -16.02
CA PHE A 30 3.40 -12.18 -15.30
C PHE A 30 2.65 -11.05 -15.98
N LEU A 31 3.38 -10.04 -16.47
CA LEU A 31 2.81 -8.94 -17.26
C LEU A 31 2.18 -9.46 -18.56
N GLU A 32 2.85 -10.38 -19.25
CA GLU A 32 2.29 -11.01 -20.46
C GLU A 32 1.04 -11.84 -20.14
N ALA A 33 1.02 -12.57 -19.03
CA ALA A 33 -0.16 -13.30 -18.59
C ALA A 33 -1.33 -12.35 -18.28
N ALA A 34 -1.06 -11.22 -17.61
CA ALA A 34 -2.05 -10.19 -17.32
C ALA A 34 -2.58 -9.53 -18.60
N ARG A 35 -1.68 -9.23 -19.57
CA ARG A 35 -2.06 -8.67 -20.86
C ARG A 35 -3.02 -9.57 -21.62
N GLN A 36 -2.70 -10.87 -21.71
CA GLN A 36 -3.55 -11.84 -22.38
C GLN A 36 -4.88 -12.00 -21.65
N LEU A 37 -4.86 -12.13 -20.32
CA LEU A 37 -6.08 -12.31 -19.54
C LEU A 37 -7.00 -11.09 -19.68
N ARG A 38 -6.44 -9.88 -19.61
CA ARG A 38 -7.20 -8.65 -19.83
C ARG A 38 -7.83 -8.59 -21.24
N PHE A 39 -7.11 -9.04 -22.27
CA PHE A 39 -7.63 -9.12 -23.62
C PHE A 39 -8.80 -10.12 -23.72
N GLU A 40 -8.66 -11.27 -23.07
CA GLU A 40 -9.69 -12.34 -23.07
C GLU A 40 -10.96 -11.93 -22.30
N LEU A 41 -10.81 -11.27 -21.15
CA LEU A 41 -11.91 -10.85 -20.27
C LEU A 41 -12.57 -9.54 -20.74
N GLY A 42 -11.81 -8.65 -21.35
CA GLY A 42 -12.26 -7.32 -21.71
C GLY A 42 -12.25 -6.32 -20.55
N SER A 43 -12.41 -5.04 -20.88
CA SER A 43 -12.26 -3.91 -19.95
C SER A 43 -13.34 -3.81 -18.85
N ARG A 44 -14.43 -4.56 -18.97
CA ARG A 44 -15.49 -4.62 -17.96
C ARG A 44 -15.27 -5.68 -16.88
N GLN A 45 -14.36 -6.63 -17.12
CA GLN A 45 -14.05 -7.71 -16.20
C GLN A 45 -12.60 -7.70 -15.71
N ALA A 46 -11.76 -6.86 -16.32
CA ALA A 46 -10.36 -6.74 -15.93
C ALA A 46 -9.93 -5.27 -15.97
N LEU A 47 -9.63 -4.74 -14.79
CA LEU A 47 -9.15 -3.38 -14.59
C LEU A 47 -7.66 -3.44 -14.23
N LEU A 48 -6.87 -2.55 -14.80
CA LEU A 48 -5.43 -2.42 -14.51
C LEU A 48 -5.18 -1.17 -13.70
N MET A 49 -4.69 -1.37 -12.48
CA MET A 49 -4.24 -0.31 -11.60
C MET A 49 -2.71 -0.34 -11.57
N HIS A 50 -2.08 0.80 -11.83
CA HIS A 50 -0.63 0.93 -11.82
C HIS A 50 -0.17 1.86 -10.70
N LEU A 51 0.77 1.39 -9.88
CA LEU A 51 1.33 2.16 -8.78
C LEU A 51 2.68 2.73 -9.20
N THR A 52 2.86 4.05 -9.04
CA THR A 52 4.10 4.75 -9.42
C THR A 52 4.55 5.73 -8.34
N LEU A 53 5.75 6.28 -8.51
CA LEU A 53 6.34 7.26 -7.61
C LEU A 53 6.46 8.62 -8.31
N VAL A 54 6.06 9.67 -7.60
CA VAL A 54 6.30 11.07 -7.94
C VAL A 54 7.23 11.66 -6.87
N PRO A 55 8.55 11.60 -7.06
CA PRO A 55 9.49 12.09 -6.06
C PRO A 55 9.48 13.62 -5.99
N TYR A 56 9.63 14.14 -4.78
CA TYR A 56 9.94 15.54 -4.53
C TYR A 56 11.46 15.73 -4.46
N ILE A 57 11.97 16.69 -5.21
CA ILE A 57 13.40 17.03 -5.20
C ILE A 57 13.59 18.28 -4.33
N ALA A 58 13.99 18.09 -3.08
CA ALA A 58 14.12 19.17 -2.11
C ALA A 58 15.04 20.32 -2.57
N THR A 59 16.16 19.99 -3.25
CA THR A 59 17.09 21.00 -3.80
C THR A 59 16.51 21.84 -4.94
N ALA A 60 15.49 21.32 -5.64
CA ALA A 60 14.81 22.01 -6.75
C ALA A 60 13.46 22.58 -6.33
N GLY A 61 12.93 22.21 -5.15
CA GLY A 61 11.63 22.64 -4.65
C GLY A 61 10.46 22.19 -5.50
N GLU A 62 10.59 21.05 -6.22
CA GLU A 62 9.57 20.61 -7.16
C GLU A 62 9.37 19.09 -7.19
N THR A 63 8.16 18.67 -7.52
CA THR A 63 7.83 17.27 -7.81
C THR A 63 8.20 16.89 -9.24
N LYS A 64 8.72 15.70 -9.45
CA LYS A 64 9.13 15.19 -10.76
C LYS A 64 8.15 14.14 -11.27
N THR A 65 7.42 14.47 -12.33
CA THR A 65 6.45 13.56 -12.97
C THR A 65 7.08 12.59 -13.99
N LYS A 66 8.34 12.78 -14.37
CA LYS A 66 9.04 11.95 -15.35
C LYS A 66 9.14 10.47 -14.96
N PRO A 67 9.47 10.08 -13.71
CA PRO A 67 9.51 8.66 -13.33
C PRO A 67 8.18 7.95 -13.58
N THR A 68 7.06 8.57 -13.19
CA THR A 68 5.70 8.05 -13.48
C THR A 68 5.44 7.92 -14.97
N GLN A 69 5.77 8.94 -15.77
CA GLN A 69 5.60 8.89 -17.23
C GLN A 69 6.42 7.77 -17.87
N HIS A 70 7.65 7.54 -17.40
CA HIS A 70 8.50 6.45 -17.87
C HIS A 70 7.94 5.09 -17.49
N SER A 71 7.53 4.91 -16.24
CA SER A 71 6.92 3.65 -15.76
C SER A 71 5.69 3.26 -16.60
N VAL A 72 4.80 4.22 -16.86
CA VAL A 72 3.62 3.98 -17.72
C VAL A 72 4.03 3.73 -19.17
N LYS A 73 5.06 4.39 -19.69
CA LYS A 73 5.59 4.13 -21.04
C LYS A 73 6.10 2.68 -21.15
N GLU A 74 6.85 2.19 -20.16
CA GLU A 74 7.32 0.81 -20.13
C GLU A 74 6.15 -0.19 -20.06
N LEU A 75 5.16 0.08 -19.22
CA LEU A 75 3.95 -0.74 -19.14
C LEU A 75 3.20 -0.80 -20.48
N ARG A 76 3.11 0.33 -21.18
CA ARG A 76 2.51 0.39 -22.52
C ARG A 76 3.31 -0.35 -23.57
N SER A 77 4.65 -0.41 -23.45
CA SER A 77 5.51 -1.15 -24.39
C SER A 77 5.24 -2.65 -24.37
N VAL A 78 4.76 -3.19 -23.24
CA VAL A 78 4.32 -4.59 -23.13
C VAL A 78 2.81 -4.77 -23.44
N GLY A 79 2.15 -3.74 -23.97
CA GLY A 79 0.76 -3.80 -24.40
C GLY A 79 -0.30 -3.62 -23.30
N LEU A 80 0.08 -3.05 -22.16
CA LEU A 80 -0.81 -2.76 -21.05
C LEU A 80 -0.99 -1.24 -20.87
N GLN A 81 -2.24 -0.78 -20.91
CA GLN A 81 -2.63 0.59 -20.59
C GLN A 81 -3.32 0.60 -19.22
N PRO A 82 -2.85 1.37 -18.22
CA PRO A 82 -3.54 1.47 -16.95
C PRO A 82 -4.88 2.19 -17.09
N ASP A 83 -5.88 1.70 -16.37
CA ASP A 83 -7.17 2.39 -16.20
C ASP A 83 -7.10 3.37 -15.04
N ILE A 84 -6.34 3.01 -14.02
CA ILE A 84 -6.11 3.80 -12.80
C ILE A 84 -4.61 3.92 -12.59
N LEU A 85 -4.20 5.11 -12.19
CA LEU A 85 -2.82 5.40 -11.82
C LEU A 85 -2.78 5.91 -10.38
N ILE A 86 -2.16 5.15 -9.49
CA ILE A 86 -1.90 5.60 -8.12
C ILE A 86 -0.49 6.17 -8.08
N VAL A 87 -0.37 7.43 -7.69
CA VAL A 87 0.90 8.14 -7.64
C VAL A 87 1.29 8.38 -6.19
N ARG A 88 2.30 7.63 -5.72
CA ARG A 88 2.88 7.84 -4.40
C ARG A 88 3.81 9.05 -4.39
N SER A 89 3.76 9.81 -3.31
CA SER A 89 4.67 10.92 -3.06
C SER A 89 4.82 11.14 -1.55
N ASP A 90 5.96 11.66 -1.13
CA ASP A 90 6.20 12.16 0.23
C ASP A 90 5.63 13.57 0.45
N HIS A 91 5.23 14.26 -0.62
CA HIS A 91 4.67 15.62 -0.60
C HIS A 91 3.38 15.69 -1.41
N GLU A 92 2.55 16.69 -1.12
CA GLU A 92 1.39 17.00 -1.94
C GLU A 92 1.78 17.28 -3.39
N ILE A 93 1.05 16.67 -4.32
CA ILE A 93 1.29 16.83 -5.75
C ILE A 93 0.44 18.01 -6.26
N PRO A 94 1.05 19.06 -6.83
CA PRO A 94 0.31 20.19 -7.36
C PRO A 94 -0.63 19.76 -8.50
N LYS A 95 -1.78 20.45 -8.62
CA LYS A 95 -2.77 20.18 -9.68
C LYS A 95 -2.15 20.17 -11.08
N SER A 96 -1.24 21.07 -11.36
CA SER A 96 -0.55 21.13 -12.67
C SER A 96 0.28 19.89 -12.97
N ALA A 97 0.83 19.24 -11.93
CA ALA A 97 1.54 17.97 -12.07
C ALA A 97 0.56 16.81 -12.31
N PHE A 98 -0.61 16.80 -11.68
CA PHE A 98 -1.68 15.86 -11.98
C PHE A 98 -2.16 15.95 -13.41
N ASP A 99 -2.50 17.14 -13.88
CA ASP A 99 -2.96 17.38 -15.25
C ASP A 99 -1.91 16.89 -16.27
N LYS A 100 -0.64 17.15 -15.97
CA LYS A 100 0.49 16.67 -16.77
C LYS A 100 0.61 15.14 -16.76
N ILE A 101 0.47 14.50 -15.59
CA ILE A 101 0.51 13.03 -15.47
C ILE A 101 -0.64 12.44 -16.30
N ALA A 102 -1.88 12.88 -16.09
CA ALA A 102 -3.05 12.39 -16.81
C ALA A 102 -2.86 12.46 -18.32
N LEU A 103 -2.41 13.63 -18.82
CA LEU A 103 -2.17 13.87 -20.24
C LEU A 103 -1.10 12.90 -20.82
N PHE A 104 0.07 12.80 -20.17
CA PHE A 104 1.19 12.03 -20.72
C PHE A 104 1.05 10.53 -20.52
N THR A 105 0.22 10.08 -19.56
CA THR A 105 -0.04 8.67 -19.30
C THR A 105 -1.31 8.17 -19.99
N ASN A 106 -2.10 9.06 -20.58
CA ASN A 106 -3.37 8.75 -21.22
C ASN A 106 -4.35 8.05 -20.24
N VAL A 107 -4.41 8.55 -19.00
CA VAL A 107 -5.33 8.12 -17.96
C VAL A 107 -6.34 9.25 -17.68
N GLU A 108 -7.60 8.89 -17.43
CA GLU A 108 -8.61 9.89 -17.08
C GLU A 108 -8.17 10.69 -15.84
N PRO A 109 -8.30 12.03 -15.82
CA PRO A 109 -7.85 12.85 -14.67
C PRO A 109 -8.41 12.37 -13.33
N ARG A 110 -9.68 11.92 -13.28
CA ARG A 110 -10.32 11.38 -12.07
C ARG A 110 -9.79 9.99 -11.65
N ALA A 111 -9.04 9.32 -12.52
CA ALA A 111 -8.41 8.03 -12.26
C ALA A 111 -6.92 8.13 -11.94
N VAL A 112 -6.39 9.35 -11.83
CA VAL A 112 -5.06 9.62 -11.29
C VAL A 112 -5.24 9.95 -9.81
N ILE A 113 -4.87 9.02 -8.95
CA ILE A 113 -5.10 9.06 -7.50
C ILE A 113 -3.80 9.38 -6.79
N SER A 114 -3.81 10.37 -5.91
CA SER A 114 -2.65 10.69 -5.06
C SER A 114 -2.62 9.81 -3.84
N LEU A 115 -1.45 9.30 -3.52
CA LEU A 115 -1.20 8.60 -2.26
C LEU A 115 0.04 9.23 -1.60
N VAL A 116 -0.20 10.28 -0.82
CA VAL A 116 0.83 10.91 0.01
C VAL A 116 1.07 10.02 1.23
N ASP A 117 2.30 10.05 1.74
CA ASP A 117 2.66 9.28 2.92
C ASP A 117 1.71 9.59 4.09
N ALA A 118 1.06 8.57 4.60
CA ALA A 118 0.09 8.67 5.66
C ALA A 118 0.74 8.34 7.03
N PRO A 119 0.25 8.91 8.14
CA PRO A 119 0.78 8.62 9.47
C PRO A 119 0.62 7.14 9.87
N THR A 120 -0.31 6.44 9.23
CA THR A 120 -0.51 5.00 9.36
C THR A 120 -1.07 4.42 8.07
N ILE A 121 -0.68 3.17 7.75
CA ILE A 121 -1.22 2.43 6.59
C ILE A 121 -2.73 2.24 6.67
N TYR A 122 -3.29 2.21 7.88
CA TYR A 122 -4.74 2.04 8.09
C TYR A 122 -5.55 3.25 7.63
N ARG A 123 -4.92 4.42 7.44
CA ARG A 123 -5.59 5.60 6.87
C ARG A 123 -5.70 5.54 5.34
N VAL A 124 -4.91 4.71 4.68
CA VAL A 124 -4.87 4.62 3.21
C VAL A 124 -6.24 4.34 2.58
N PRO A 125 -7.07 3.39 3.07
CA PRO A 125 -8.40 3.17 2.49
C PRO A 125 -9.29 4.42 2.48
N ALA A 126 -9.28 5.20 3.57
CA ALA A 126 -10.04 6.45 3.64
C ALA A 126 -9.53 7.49 2.64
N LEU A 127 -8.21 7.66 2.51
CA LEU A 127 -7.59 8.58 1.54
C LEU A 127 -7.93 8.21 0.09
N LEU A 128 -8.04 6.94 -0.22
CA LEU A 128 -8.42 6.46 -1.54
C LEU A 128 -9.92 6.65 -1.81
N HIS A 129 -10.75 6.38 -0.79
CA HIS A 129 -12.20 6.61 -0.84
C HIS A 129 -12.54 8.09 -1.03
N GLU A 130 -11.90 8.99 -0.29
CA GLU A 130 -12.07 10.45 -0.40
C GLU A 130 -11.83 10.98 -1.81
N GLN A 131 -10.96 10.29 -2.59
CA GLN A 131 -10.66 10.62 -3.98
C GLN A 131 -11.56 9.86 -4.98
N GLY A 132 -12.49 9.02 -4.51
CA GLY A 132 -13.45 8.28 -5.33
C GLY A 132 -12.87 7.08 -6.06
N LEU A 133 -11.76 6.50 -5.59
CA LEU A 133 -11.14 5.33 -6.23
C LEU A 133 -12.07 4.13 -6.25
N ASP A 134 -12.70 3.83 -5.14
CA ASP A 134 -13.65 2.73 -4.99
C ASP A 134 -14.85 2.90 -5.92
N GLN A 135 -15.45 4.09 -5.98
CA GLN A 135 -16.55 4.37 -6.89
C GLN A 135 -16.11 4.24 -8.36
N PHE A 136 -14.89 4.69 -8.68
CA PHE A 136 -14.36 4.53 -10.03
C PHE A 136 -14.21 3.06 -10.43
N VAL A 137 -13.75 2.21 -9.51
CA VAL A 137 -13.64 0.75 -9.72
C VAL A 137 -15.03 0.12 -9.92
N VAL A 138 -15.98 0.46 -9.06
CA VAL A 138 -17.37 -0.01 -9.14
C VAL A 138 -17.98 0.35 -10.51
N ASP A 139 -17.84 1.59 -10.93
CA ASP A 139 -18.35 2.07 -12.22
C ASP A 139 -17.69 1.34 -13.41
N LYS A 140 -16.36 1.21 -13.40
CA LYS A 140 -15.60 0.58 -14.49
C LYS A 140 -15.92 -0.91 -14.66
N LEU A 141 -16.05 -1.62 -13.55
CA LEU A 141 -16.37 -3.04 -13.54
C LEU A 141 -17.88 -3.32 -13.59
N ASN A 142 -18.70 -2.26 -13.57
CA ASN A 142 -20.17 -2.35 -13.53
C ASN A 142 -20.68 -3.26 -12.42
N LEU A 143 -20.14 -3.06 -11.22
CA LEU A 143 -20.51 -3.83 -10.03
C LEU A 143 -21.82 -3.26 -9.43
N GLU A 144 -22.72 -4.15 -9.03
CA GLU A 144 -23.91 -3.79 -8.28
C GLU A 144 -23.62 -3.95 -6.78
N CYS A 145 -23.34 -2.86 -6.09
CA CYS A 145 -23.07 -2.86 -4.66
C CYS A 145 -23.59 -1.57 -4.00
N SER A 146 -23.77 -1.63 -2.68
CA SER A 146 -24.04 -0.43 -1.89
C SER A 146 -22.82 0.49 -1.84
N PRO A 147 -23.01 1.81 -1.60
CA PRO A 147 -21.90 2.70 -1.32
C PRO A 147 -21.01 2.16 -0.20
N ALA A 148 -19.70 2.43 -0.28
CA ALA A 148 -18.76 2.00 0.74
C ALA A 148 -19.08 2.67 2.08
N ASP A 149 -19.08 1.88 3.17
CA ASP A 149 -19.16 2.35 4.55
C ASP A 149 -17.83 2.01 5.24
N LEU A 150 -17.06 3.02 5.58
CA LEU A 150 -15.78 2.91 6.27
C LEU A 150 -15.87 3.23 7.77
N SER A 151 -17.06 3.27 8.35
CA SER A 151 -17.24 3.66 9.77
C SER A 151 -16.48 2.75 10.73
N ASP A 152 -16.55 1.44 10.56
CA ASP A 152 -15.81 0.49 11.38
C ASP A 152 -14.29 0.60 11.16
N TRP A 153 -13.88 0.83 9.92
CA TRP A 153 -12.48 1.05 9.61
C TRP A 153 -11.95 2.35 10.21
N GLN A 154 -12.77 3.40 10.24
CA GLN A 154 -12.41 4.67 10.87
C GLN A 154 -12.17 4.50 12.39
N GLN A 155 -12.90 3.61 13.06
CA GLN A 155 -12.65 3.28 14.47
C GLN A 155 -11.26 2.66 14.69
N VAL A 156 -10.79 1.80 13.75
CA VAL A 156 -9.43 1.25 13.80
C VAL A 156 -8.39 2.35 13.70
N VAL A 157 -8.58 3.28 12.75
CA VAL A 157 -7.68 4.44 12.57
C VAL A 157 -7.67 5.31 13.82
N ASP A 158 -8.85 5.61 14.37
CA ASP A 158 -8.97 6.43 15.58
C ASP A 158 -8.29 5.77 16.77
N ALA A 159 -8.50 4.47 16.99
CA ALA A 159 -7.87 3.74 18.09
C ALA A 159 -6.34 3.75 18.02
N GLN A 160 -5.77 3.70 16.81
CA GLN A 160 -4.33 3.78 16.63
C GLN A 160 -3.77 5.20 16.79
N MET A 161 -4.48 6.20 16.26
CA MET A 161 -4.01 7.59 16.27
C MET A 161 -4.24 8.26 17.64
N ASN A 162 -5.25 7.84 18.38
CA ASN A 162 -5.66 8.40 19.66
C ASN A 162 -5.73 7.31 20.75
N PRO A 163 -4.59 6.68 21.09
CA PRO A 163 -4.55 5.66 22.15
C PRO A 163 -4.87 6.29 23.52
N GLU A 164 -5.57 5.55 24.36
CA GLU A 164 -5.94 5.97 25.73
C GLU A 164 -4.86 5.62 26.74
N HIS A 165 -4.05 4.61 26.42
CA HIS A 165 -2.98 4.10 27.29
C HIS A 165 -1.67 4.00 26.53
N THR A 166 -0.57 3.91 27.27
CA THR A 166 0.76 3.66 26.71
C THR A 166 1.50 2.65 27.61
N ILE A 167 2.09 1.64 27.00
CA ILE A 167 2.93 0.65 27.69
C ILE A 167 4.29 0.52 27.01
N LYS A 168 5.27 0.03 27.76
CA LYS A 168 6.61 -0.34 27.28
C LYS A 168 6.73 -1.85 27.29
N LEU A 169 6.94 -2.42 26.11
CA LEU A 169 7.17 -3.84 25.92
C LEU A 169 8.65 -4.04 25.54
N LYS A 170 9.38 -4.85 26.29
CA LYS A 170 10.73 -5.28 25.91
C LYS A 170 10.67 -6.64 25.25
N MET A 171 11.03 -6.68 23.97
CA MET A 171 11.07 -7.92 23.19
C MET A 171 12.50 -8.47 23.17
N VAL A 172 12.73 -9.56 23.87
CA VAL A 172 14.02 -10.22 23.95
C VAL A 172 14.07 -11.38 22.96
N GLY A 173 15.08 -11.41 22.10
CA GLY A 173 15.20 -12.48 21.10
C GLY A 173 16.55 -12.47 20.42
N LYS A 174 16.68 -13.28 19.37
CA LYS A 174 17.86 -13.32 18.50
C LYS A 174 17.60 -12.52 17.22
N TYR A 175 18.68 -12.01 16.62
CA TYR A 175 18.62 -11.27 15.36
C TYR A 175 17.74 -10.02 15.43
N MET A 176 17.77 -9.31 16.55
CA MET A 176 16.94 -8.13 16.79
C MET A 176 17.27 -6.94 15.86
N ASP A 177 18.43 -6.95 15.22
CA ASP A 177 18.80 -5.99 14.16
C ASP A 177 18.05 -6.20 12.86
N LEU A 178 17.44 -7.39 12.66
CA LEU A 178 16.68 -7.76 11.47
C LEU A 178 15.17 -7.61 11.75
N LEU A 179 14.68 -6.39 11.85
CA LEU A 179 13.28 -6.08 12.18
C LEU A 179 12.26 -6.79 11.27
N ASP A 180 12.61 -7.04 10.01
CA ASP A 180 11.76 -7.75 9.06
C ASP A 180 11.49 -9.21 9.45
N ALA A 181 12.40 -9.84 10.20
CA ALA A 181 12.20 -11.21 10.71
C ALA A 181 11.02 -11.30 11.70
N TYR A 182 10.70 -10.19 12.36
CA TYR A 182 9.65 -10.09 13.37
C TYR A 182 8.42 -9.32 12.91
N LYS A 183 8.30 -9.04 11.60
CA LYS A 183 7.24 -8.19 11.05
C LYS A 183 5.84 -8.65 11.46
N SER A 184 5.53 -9.95 11.34
CA SER A 184 4.22 -10.49 11.72
C SER A 184 3.92 -10.34 13.21
N LEU A 185 4.95 -10.49 14.07
CA LEU A 185 4.80 -10.31 15.52
C LEU A 185 4.58 -8.83 15.85
N ASN A 186 5.34 -7.94 15.21
CA ASN A 186 5.17 -6.50 15.38
C ASN A 186 3.77 -6.04 14.97
N GLU A 187 3.26 -6.53 13.83
CA GLU A 187 1.89 -6.24 13.39
C GLU A 187 0.85 -6.80 14.39
N ALA A 188 1.06 -8.00 14.93
CA ALA A 188 0.17 -8.55 15.95
C ALA A 188 0.13 -7.69 17.22
N ILE A 189 1.26 -7.13 17.63
CA ILE A 189 1.35 -6.20 18.76
C ILE A 189 0.62 -4.89 18.44
N VAL A 190 0.77 -4.36 17.23
CA VAL A 190 0.04 -3.17 16.76
C VAL A 190 -1.48 -3.44 16.81
N HIS A 191 -1.93 -4.60 16.29
CA HIS A 191 -3.34 -4.97 16.31
C HIS A 191 -3.89 -5.12 17.74
N ALA A 192 -3.11 -5.71 18.65
CA ALA A 192 -3.49 -5.79 20.06
C ALA A 192 -3.61 -4.39 20.69
N GLY A 193 -2.67 -3.51 20.35
CA GLY A 193 -2.70 -2.10 20.76
C GLY A 193 -3.94 -1.37 20.26
N ILE A 194 -4.30 -1.52 19.00
CA ILE A 194 -5.51 -0.96 18.39
C ILE A 194 -6.75 -1.47 19.14
N HIS A 195 -6.84 -2.79 19.36
CA HIS A 195 -8.00 -3.39 20.04
C HIS A 195 -8.17 -2.90 21.47
N THR A 196 -7.07 -2.65 22.18
CA THR A 196 -7.06 -2.18 23.58
C THR A 196 -6.92 -0.67 23.73
N ARG A 197 -6.91 0.09 22.61
CA ARG A 197 -6.63 1.53 22.56
C ARG A 197 -5.33 1.90 23.30
N THR A 198 -4.32 1.06 23.17
CA THR A 198 -3.03 1.17 23.86
C THR A 198 -1.89 1.35 22.86
N LYS A 199 -1.08 2.39 23.06
CA LYS A 199 0.18 2.53 22.34
C LYS A 199 1.22 1.61 22.99
N VAL A 200 1.69 0.62 22.22
CA VAL A 200 2.77 -0.26 22.67
C VAL A 200 4.10 0.24 22.12
N ASN A 201 4.97 0.73 22.99
CA ASN A 201 6.34 1.09 22.63
C ASN A 201 7.21 -0.16 22.77
N VAL A 202 7.59 -0.75 21.65
CA VAL A 202 8.44 -1.96 21.63
C VAL A 202 9.91 -1.56 21.64
N GLU A 203 10.68 -2.08 22.60
CA GLU A 203 12.12 -2.01 22.65
C GLU A 203 12.68 -3.41 22.40
N PHE A 204 13.51 -3.54 21.34
CA PHE A 204 14.12 -4.80 20.97
C PHE A 204 15.46 -4.95 21.69
N LEU A 205 15.67 -6.10 22.33
CA LEU A 205 16.88 -6.46 23.05
C LEU A 205 17.41 -7.78 22.53
N ASP A 206 18.72 -7.84 22.21
CA ASP A 206 19.34 -9.09 21.89
C ASP A 206 19.45 -9.97 23.14
N ALA A 207 19.15 -11.25 23.00
CA ALA A 207 19.21 -12.21 24.10
C ALA A 207 20.64 -12.37 24.65
N GLU A 208 21.65 -12.23 23.79
CA GLU A 208 23.07 -12.28 24.21
C GLU A 208 23.44 -11.08 25.07
N ASP A 209 22.92 -9.90 24.74
CA ASP A 209 23.09 -8.69 25.57
C ASP A 209 22.47 -8.86 26.97
N VAL A 210 21.30 -9.48 27.06
CA VAL A 210 20.64 -9.75 28.33
C VAL A 210 21.42 -10.79 29.15
N GLU A 211 21.98 -11.81 28.48
CA GLU A 211 22.84 -12.81 29.11
C GLU A 211 24.13 -12.18 29.66
N GLU A 212 24.77 -11.29 28.92
CA GLU A 212 26.04 -10.65 29.29
C GLU A 212 25.83 -9.56 30.35
N LYS A 213 24.84 -8.66 30.16
CA LYS A 213 24.64 -7.45 30.97
C LYS A 213 23.65 -7.65 32.11
N GLY A 214 22.91 -8.76 32.08
CA GLY A 214 21.93 -9.14 33.10
C GLY A 214 20.55 -8.52 32.93
N VAL A 215 19.66 -8.88 33.85
CA VAL A 215 18.23 -8.49 33.84
C VAL A 215 17.98 -7.01 34.07
N ILE A 216 19.02 -6.24 34.37
CA ILE A 216 18.93 -4.76 34.50
C ILE A 216 18.43 -4.11 33.19
N LEU A 217 18.71 -4.74 32.05
CA LEU A 217 18.20 -4.29 30.75
C LEU A 217 16.67 -4.40 30.64
N LEU A 218 16.05 -5.18 31.50
CA LEU A 218 14.59 -5.38 31.51
C LEU A 218 13.85 -4.40 32.41
N GLU A 219 14.59 -3.60 33.21
CA GLU A 219 13.98 -2.62 34.11
C GLU A 219 13.17 -1.56 33.37
N GLY A 220 12.07 -1.15 33.96
CA GLY A 220 11.16 -0.14 33.41
C GLY A 220 10.27 -0.63 32.28
N ALA A 221 10.23 -1.95 32.01
CA ALA A 221 9.23 -2.55 31.14
C ALA A 221 7.93 -2.80 31.90
N ASP A 222 6.80 -2.58 31.21
CA ASP A 222 5.48 -2.98 31.69
C ASP A 222 5.20 -4.45 31.36
N ALA A 223 5.86 -4.96 30.29
CA ALA A 223 5.81 -6.36 29.86
C ALA A 223 7.09 -6.78 29.12
N ILE A 224 7.36 -8.10 29.05
CA ILE A 224 8.49 -8.72 28.36
C ILE A 224 7.95 -9.87 27.51
#